data_9b9d4b359584fdc140d94928730bae26
#
_entry.id   9b9d4b359584fdc140d94928730bae26
#
_cell.length_a   1.000
_cell.length_b   1.000
_cell.length_c   1.000
_cell.angle_alpha   90.00
_cell.angle_beta   90.00
_cell.angle_gamma   90.00
#
_symmetry.space_group_name_H-M   'P 1'
#
loop_
_entity.id
_entity.type
_entity.pdbx_description
1 polymer ?
#
loop_
_entity_poly.entity_id
_entity_poly.type
_entity_poly.pdbx_seq_one_letter_code
_entity_poly.pdbx_strand_id
1 'polypeptide(L)'
;AECVIDMPEGSGEAQGMEKVETPGMKTVEEVTAFLKKEPRQLIKTIIYNVEGEYVAVLIRGDREINEIKLAKVLGTPNFGMATPEDIEKVTGGPLGFSGPVGLKNVRIVADRTVEGECNMVTGANEADAHYVNVTLGRDFEVSEFHDLVAVQAEDVCVRCGRPLGTWRGIEVGQIFKLGTKYSKIMKATFLDEEGKEHPLVMGCYGIGVTRT
;
A
#
# COMPACT_ATOMS: atom_id res chain seq x y z
N ALA A 1 -0.01 -7.43 -11.43
CA ALA A 1 1.32 -7.82 -11.90
C ALA A 1 2.21 -8.04 -10.68
N GLU A 2 3.15 -8.94 -10.80
CA GLU A 2 4.20 -9.17 -9.79
C GLU A 2 5.51 -8.61 -10.35
N CYS A 3 6.21 -7.83 -9.56
CA CYS A 3 7.52 -7.28 -9.91
C CYS A 3 8.50 -7.51 -8.77
N VAL A 4 9.78 -7.52 -9.10
CA VAL A 4 10.85 -7.36 -8.11
C VAL A 4 11.13 -5.87 -8.02
N ILE A 5 11.02 -5.33 -6.83
CA ILE A 5 11.39 -3.96 -6.52
C ILE A 5 12.79 -4.03 -5.94
N ASP A 6 13.65 -3.14 -6.38
CA ASP A 6 14.98 -3.01 -5.83
C ASP A 6 14.87 -2.66 -4.34
N MET A 7 15.25 -3.64 -3.51
CA MET A 7 15.29 -3.46 -2.06
C MET A 7 16.63 -2.80 -1.77
N PRO A 8 16.65 -1.59 -1.20
CA PRO A 8 17.92 -1.03 -0.78
C PRO A 8 18.55 -1.99 0.23
N GLU A 9 19.78 -2.38 -0.01
CA GLU A 9 20.58 -3.00 1.02
C GLU A 9 20.63 -2.01 2.18
N GLY A 10 20.12 -2.39 3.35
CA GLY A 10 20.08 -1.57 4.55
C GLY A 10 21.46 -0.95 4.80
N SER A 11 21.68 0.24 4.25
CA SER A 11 23.00 0.80 4.08
C SER A 11 23.40 1.58 5.32
N GLY A 12 24.23 0.99 6.16
CA GLY A 12 24.98 1.68 7.19
C GLY A 12 24.52 1.37 8.62
N GLU A 13 25.34 1.79 9.58
CA GLU A 13 25.00 1.73 11.00
C GLU A 13 23.79 2.62 11.28
N ALA A 14 22.84 2.10 12.06
CA ALA A 14 21.64 2.83 12.46
C ALA A 14 22.04 4.06 13.29
N GLN A 15 21.75 5.25 12.77
CA GLN A 15 21.98 6.52 13.45
C GLN A 15 20.87 6.80 14.47
N GLY A 16 21.12 7.67 15.44
CA GLY A 16 20.11 8.09 16.40
C GLY A 16 18.95 8.83 15.69
N MET A 17 17.72 8.48 16.03
CA MET A 17 16.55 9.19 15.55
C MET A 17 16.56 10.65 16.02
N GLU A 18 16.28 11.57 15.11
CA GLU A 18 16.19 13.01 15.39
C GLU A 18 14.88 13.58 14.84
N LYS A 19 14.31 14.55 15.55
CA LYS A 19 13.17 15.33 15.07
C LYS A 19 13.67 16.60 14.39
N VAL A 20 13.22 16.86 13.18
CA VAL A 20 13.60 18.02 12.38
C VAL A 20 12.36 18.82 12.02
N GLU A 21 12.45 20.14 12.14
CA GLU A 21 11.41 21.06 11.69
C GLU A 21 11.40 21.16 10.15
N THR A 22 10.22 21.01 9.56
CA THR A 22 9.98 21.02 8.11
C THR A 22 8.76 21.93 7.80
N PRO A 23 8.86 23.24 7.99
CA PRO A 23 7.72 24.16 7.94
C PRO A 23 7.00 24.13 6.59
N GLY A 24 5.70 23.84 6.60
CA GLY A 24 4.84 23.81 5.41
C GLY A 24 5.08 22.66 4.45
N MET A 25 6.01 21.74 4.72
CA MET A 25 6.36 20.65 3.84
C MET A 25 5.54 19.41 4.17
N LYS A 26 4.69 18.98 3.23
CA LYS A 26 3.75 17.87 3.41
C LYS A 26 3.92 16.75 2.39
N THR A 27 4.45 17.06 1.22
CA THR A 27 4.66 16.07 0.16
C THR A 27 6.02 15.39 0.28
N VAL A 28 6.11 14.19 -0.25
CA VAL A 28 7.39 13.44 -0.27
C VAL A 28 8.49 14.26 -0.93
N GLU A 29 8.16 14.89 -2.06
CA GLU A 29 9.10 15.68 -2.87
C GLU A 29 9.61 16.90 -2.09
N GLU A 30 8.74 17.64 -1.41
CA GLU A 30 9.12 18.80 -0.61
C GLU A 30 10.03 18.40 0.55
N VAL A 31 9.62 17.38 1.32
CA VAL A 31 10.36 16.92 2.49
C VAL A 31 11.73 16.36 2.09
N THR A 32 11.78 15.51 1.06
CA THR A 32 13.04 14.89 0.64
C THR A 32 14.00 15.89 0.00
N ALA A 33 13.49 16.86 -0.76
CA ALA A 33 14.31 17.95 -1.31
C ALA A 33 14.92 18.82 -0.19
N PHE A 34 14.13 19.17 0.82
CA PHE A 34 14.58 19.96 1.97
C PHE A 34 15.65 19.23 2.79
N LEU A 35 15.42 17.96 3.08
CA LEU A 35 16.34 17.12 3.86
C LEU A 35 17.51 16.57 3.04
N LYS A 36 17.57 16.84 1.73
CA LYS A 36 18.58 16.31 0.80
C LYS A 36 18.63 14.77 0.83
N LYS A 37 17.46 14.16 0.83
CA LYS A 37 17.24 12.71 0.81
C LYS A 37 16.56 12.33 -0.49
N GLU A 38 16.58 11.05 -0.84
CA GLU A 38 15.83 10.52 -1.99
C GLU A 38 14.42 10.07 -1.53
N PRO A 39 13.40 10.12 -2.41
CA PRO A 39 12.04 9.64 -2.07
C PRO A 39 12.00 8.22 -1.51
N ARG A 40 12.90 7.34 -1.96
CA ARG A 40 13.01 5.96 -1.43
C ARG A 40 13.48 5.89 0.02
N GLN A 41 14.09 6.95 0.56
CA GLN A 41 14.53 7.06 1.95
C GLN A 41 13.43 7.60 2.90
N LEU A 42 12.20 7.75 2.40
CA LEU A 42 11.07 8.20 3.18
C LEU A 42 10.02 7.08 3.29
N ILE A 43 9.41 6.94 4.46
CA ILE A 43 8.26 6.07 4.71
C ILE A 43 7.00 6.94 4.74
N LYS A 44 6.11 6.74 3.78
CA LYS A 44 4.74 7.27 3.82
C LYS A 44 3.90 6.45 4.79
N THR A 45 3.20 7.11 5.68
CA THR A 45 2.22 6.50 6.57
C THR A 45 0.83 6.98 6.19
N ILE A 46 0.00 6.08 5.70
CA ILE A 46 -1.37 6.39 5.28
C ILE A 46 -2.33 5.70 6.23
N ILE A 47 -3.25 6.48 6.83
CA ILE A 47 -4.26 5.94 7.72
C ILE A 47 -5.51 5.62 6.91
N TYR A 48 -5.94 4.38 6.97
CA TYR A 48 -7.19 3.91 6.37
C TYR A 48 -8.24 3.65 7.45
N ASN A 49 -9.48 4.00 7.12
CA ASN A 49 -10.65 3.56 7.85
C ASN A 49 -11.17 2.27 7.18
N VAL A 50 -11.25 1.20 7.94
CA VAL A 50 -11.68 -0.12 7.50
C VAL A 50 -12.90 -0.50 8.34
N GLU A 51 -14.09 -0.24 7.84
CA GLU A 51 -15.36 -0.55 8.52
C GLU A 51 -15.48 0.02 9.95
N GLY A 52 -14.85 1.17 10.20
CA GLY A 52 -14.85 1.87 11.49
C GLY A 52 -13.59 1.64 12.34
N GLU A 53 -12.71 0.74 11.95
CA GLU A 53 -11.40 0.56 12.57
C GLU A 53 -10.31 1.26 11.74
N TYR A 54 -9.23 1.70 12.39
CA TYR A 54 -8.13 2.36 11.69
C TYR A 54 -6.93 1.44 11.53
N VAL A 55 -6.33 1.49 10.34
CA VAL A 55 -5.12 0.75 9.98
C VAL A 55 -4.11 1.74 9.42
N ALA A 56 -2.89 1.72 9.94
CA ALA A 56 -1.77 2.46 9.39
C ALA A 56 -1.07 1.59 8.33
N VAL A 57 -0.98 2.08 7.11
CA VAL A 57 -0.30 1.40 6.01
C VAL A 57 0.98 2.14 5.68
N LEU A 58 2.09 1.44 5.77
CA LEU A 58 3.42 1.97 5.50
C LEU A 58 3.90 1.56 4.12
N ILE A 59 4.40 2.51 3.37
CA ILE A 59 4.97 2.28 2.05
C ILE A 59 6.15 3.21 1.81
N ARG A 60 7.12 2.79 1.02
CA ARG A 60 8.25 3.63 0.62
C ARG A 60 7.79 4.84 -0.17
N GLY A 61 8.42 5.99 0.03
CA GLY A 61 8.00 7.29 -0.50
C GLY A 61 7.91 7.37 -2.04
N ASP A 62 8.74 6.62 -2.74
CA ASP A 62 8.76 6.52 -4.21
C ASP A 62 7.70 5.57 -4.78
N ARG A 63 6.84 4.96 -3.94
CA ARG A 63 5.85 3.95 -4.33
C ARG A 63 4.42 4.39 -4.04
N GLU A 64 3.47 3.77 -4.76
CA GLU A 64 2.04 3.97 -4.56
C GLU A 64 1.37 2.65 -4.14
N ILE A 65 0.32 2.75 -3.34
CA ILE A 65 -0.44 1.58 -2.87
C ILE A 65 -1.34 1.06 -4.00
N ASN A 66 -1.33 -0.26 -4.17
CA ASN A 66 -2.32 -0.97 -4.97
C ASN A 66 -3.51 -1.36 -4.07
N GLU A 67 -4.62 -0.65 -4.19
CA GLU A 67 -5.81 -0.87 -3.37
C GLU A 67 -6.39 -2.29 -3.51
N ILE A 68 -6.21 -2.96 -4.65
CA ILE A 68 -6.67 -4.35 -4.84
C ILE A 68 -5.83 -5.31 -3.99
N LYS A 69 -4.52 -5.08 -3.88
CA LYS A 69 -3.65 -5.84 -3.00
C LYS A 69 -3.98 -5.56 -1.54
N LEU A 70 -4.16 -4.28 -1.19
CA LEU A 70 -4.54 -3.86 0.15
C LEU A 70 -5.88 -4.45 0.58
N ALA A 71 -6.91 -4.45 -0.27
CA ALA A 71 -8.21 -5.08 -0.01
C ALA A 71 -8.09 -6.56 0.39
N LYS A 72 -7.18 -7.30 -0.26
CA LYS A 72 -6.94 -8.73 0.06
C LYS A 72 -6.32 -8.90 1.45
N VAL A 73 -5.40 -8.02 1.83
CA VAL A 73 -4.74 -8.03 3.14
C VAL A 73 -5.71 -7.63 4.24
N LEU A 74 -6.55 -6.63 3.99
CA LEU A 74 -7.58 -6.18 4.93
C LEU A 74 -8.76 -7.16 5.04
N GLY A 75 -8.94 -8.06 4.06
CA GLY A 75 -10.04 -9.03 4.02
C GLY A 75 -11.39 -8.44 3.60
N THR A 76 -11.43 -7.15 3.25
CA THR A 76 -12.64 -6.43 2.82
C THR A 76 -12.33 -5.43 1.73
N PRO A 77 -13.24 -5.18 0.78
CA PRO A 77 -13.12 -4.07 -0.15
C PRO A 77 -13.67 -2.73 0.42
N ASN A 78 -14.26 -2.76 1.62
CA ASN A 78 -14.91 -1.60 2.25
C ASN A 78 -13.93 -0.86 3.15
N PHE A 79 -13.04 -0.10 2.53
CA PHE A 79 -12.09 0.77 3.22
C PHE A 79 -11.88 2.06 2.40
N GLY A 80 -11.39 3.09 3.05
CA GLY A 80 -11.03 4.35 2.42
C GLY A 80 -10.02 5.11 3.26
N MET A 81 -9.41 6.14 2.70
CA MET A 81 -8.51 6.99 3.48
C MET A 81 -9.29 7.63 4.63
N ALA A 82 -8.68 7.70 5.81
CA ALA A 82 -9.25 8.34 6.98
C ALA A 82 -9.41 9.86 6.73
N THR A 83 -10.42 10.45 7.37
CA THR A 83 -10.59 11.91 7.32
C THR A 83 -9.48 12.64 8.08
N PRO A 84 -9.23 13.93 7.81
CA PRO A 84 -8.23 14.68 8.56
C PRO A 84 -8.44 14.64 10.08
N GLU A 85 -9.71 14.69 10.52
CA GLU A 85 -10.09 14.60 11.93
C GLU A 85 -9.77 13.23 12.54
N ASP A 86 -9.95 12.17 11.76
CA ASP A 86 -9.63 10.81 12.19
C ASP A 86 -8.13 10.57 12.23
N ILE A 87 -7.39 11.12 11.26
CA ILE A 87 -5.93 11.09 11.26
C ILE A 87 -5.38 11.74 12.52
N GLU A 88 -5.89 12.93 12.89
CA GLU A 88 -5.45 13.63 14.08
C GLU A 88 -5.77 12.86 15.37
N LYS A 89 -6.93 12.21 15.45
CA LYS A 89 -7.26 11.33 16.59
C LYS A 89 -6.34 10.12 16.71
N VAL A 90 -5.96 9.52 15.57
CA VAL A 90 -5.17 8.29 15.53
C VAL A 90 -3.70 8.57 15.75
N THR A 91 -3.16 9.62 15.14
CA THR A 91 -1.73 9.92 15.13
C THR A 91 -1.33 10.98 16.15
N GLY A 92 -2.25 11.86 16.54
CA GLY A 92 -1.98 13.05 17.34
C GLY A 92 -1.53 14.27 16.53
N GLY A 93 -1.35 14.12 15.22
CA GLY A 93 -0.88 15.18 14.33
C GLY A 93 -1.76 15.38 13.09
N PRO A 94 -1.61 16.51 12.40
CA PRO A 94 -2.43 16.83 11.24
C PRO A 94 -2.05 16.03 10.01
N LEU A 95 -2.98 15.97 9.05
CA LEU A 95 -2.76 15.36 7.74
C LEU A 95 -1.48 15.90 7.07
N GLY A 96 -0.66 14.99 6.54
CA GLY A 96 0.62 15.29 5.87
C GLY A 96 1.85 15.08 6.74
N PHE A 97 1.66 14.83 8.05
CA PHE A 97 2.76 14.62 9.00
C PHE A 97 2.66 13.29 9.74
N SER A 98 1.85 12.35 9.22
CA SER A 98 1.67 11.03 9.84
C SER A 98 2.94 10.19 9.74
N GLY A 99 3.28 9.52 10.83
CA GLY A 99 4.41 8.59 10.92
C GLY A 99 4.08 7.39 11.82
N PRO A 100 4.85 6.29 11.73
CA PRO A 100 4.59 5.08 12.52
C PRO A 100 5.08 5.21 13.97
N VAL A 101 5.98 6.14 14.24
CA VAL A 101 6.61 6.29 15.56
C VAL A 101 5.58 6.78 16.58
N GLY A 102 5.44 6.04 17.66
CA GLY A 102 4.54 6.39 18.76
C GLY A 102 3.07 6.09 18.53
N LEU A 103 2.66 5.49 17.40
CA LEU A 103 1.29 5.03 17.20
C LEU A 103 0.92 3.98 18.25
N LYS A 104 -0.28 4.11 18.82
CA LYS A 104 -0.80 3.18 19.84
C LYS A 104 -2.18 2.67 19.43
N ASN A 105 -2.43 1.40 19.70
CA ASN A 105 -3.73 0.75 19.44
C ASN A 105 -4.19 0.83 17.97
N VAL A 106 -3.24 0.86 17.04
CA VAL A 106 -3.49 0.85 15.59
C VAL A 106 -2.71 -0.30 14.98
N ARG A 107 -3.38 -1.11 14.18
CA ARG A 107 -2.71 -2.14 13.37
C ARG A 107 -1.83 -1.47 12.34
N ILE A 108 -0.56 -1.85 12.31
CA ILE A 108 0.41 -1.32 11.34
C ILE A 108 0.74 -2.40 10.34
N VAL A 109 0.41 -2.16 9.08
CA VAL A 109 0.70 -3.04 7.94
C VAL A 109 1.71 -2.35 7.06
N ALA A 110 2.78 -3.01 6.67
CA ALA A 110 3.80 -2.41 5.84
C ALA A 110 3.98 -3.15 4.51
N ASP A 111 4.35 -2.40 3.49
CA ASP A 111 4.90 -2.99 2.29
C ASP A 111 6.28 -3.59 2.55
N ARG A 112 6.63 -4.66 1.84
CA ARG A 112 7.93 -5.32 1.94
C ARG A 112 9.10 -4.40 1.64
N THR A 113 8.90 -3.32 0.88
CA THR A 113 9.93 -2.31 0.61
C THR A 113 10.35 -1.52 1.84
N VAL A 114 9.64 -1.67 2.98
CA VAL A 114 9.99 -1.07 4.27
C VAL A 114 10.76 -2.07 5.15
N GLU A 115 10.77 -3.36 4.79
CA GLU A 115 11.42 -4.41 5.56
C GLU A 115 12.95 -4.25 5.57
N GLY A 116 13.55 -4.22 6.74
CA GLY A 116 15.01 -4.08 6.89
C GLY A 116 15.56 -2.67 6.70
N GLU A 117 14.71 -1.67 6.45
CA GLU A 117 15.13 -0.29 6.24
C GLU A 117 15.60 0.38 7.54
N CYS A 118 16.67 1.16 7.42
CA CYS A 118 17.21 1.98 8.49
C CYS A 118 17.49 3.41 8.02
N ASN A 119 17.63 4.33 8.96
CA ASN A 119 17.91 5.74 8.70
C ASN A 119 16.89 6.43 7.78
N MET A 120 15.63 6.02 7.87
CA MET A 120 14.53 6.53 7.06
C MET A 120 14.00 7.86 7.59
N VAL A 121 13.30 8.58 6.73
CA VAL A 121 12.51 9.77 7.07
C VAL A 121 11.05 9.37 7.21
N THR A 122 10.33 9.95 8.18
CA THR A 122 8.87 9.78 8.30
C THR A 122 8.24 10.96 9.01
N GLY A 123 6.92 11.13 8.93
CA GLY A 123 6.20 12.14 9.69
C GLY A 123 6.41 11.96 11.20
N ALA A 124 6.38 13.07 11.94
CA ALA A 124 6.57 13.07 13.39
C ALA A 124 5.26 13.09 14.19
N ASN A 125 4.11 12.93 13.52
CA ASN A 125 2.77 13.06 14.11
C ASN A 125 2.56 14.43 14.79
N GLU A 126 3.20 15.45 14.26
CA GLU A 126 3.18 16.83 14.72
C GLU A 126 3.26 17.76 13.52
N ALA A 127 2.59 18.90 13.58
CA ALA A 127 2.63 19.89 12.50
C ALA A 127 4.06 20.35 12.23
N ASP A 128 4.40 20.45 10.94
CA ASP A 128 5.68 20.98 10.48
C ASP A 128 6.93 20.22 11.00
N ALA A 129 6.79 18.92 11.30
CA ALA A 129 7.88 18.13 11.83
C ALA A 129 7.97 16.74 11.17
N HIS A 130 9.20 16.28 10.95
CA HIS A 130 9.53 14.91 10.53
C HIS A 130 10.62 14.33 11.42
N TYR A 131 10.63 13.00 11.51
CA TYR A 131 11.75 12.26 12.06
C TYR A 131 12.71 11.85 10.96
N VAL A 132 14.01 11.95 11.23
CA VAL A 132 15.09 11.39 10.40
C VAL A 132 15.80 10.28 11.16
N ASN A 133 16.50 9.42 10.44
CA ASN A 133 17.23 8.27 10.97
C ASN A 133 16.34 7.27 11.74
N VAL A 134 15.09 7.16 11.32
CA VAL A 134 14.16 6.18 11.87
C VAL A 134 14.51 4.78 11.40
N THR A 135 14.49 3.84 12.31
CA THR A 135 14.87 2.44 12.04
C THR A 135 13.77 1.51 12.53
N LEU A 136 13.33 0.62 11.65
CA LEU A 136 12.38 -0.44 11.97
C LEU A 136 12.94 -1.35 13.07
N GLY A 137 12.09 -1.77 14.02
CA GLY A 137 12.46 -2.63 15.14
C GLY A 137 13.16 -1.90 16.30
N ARG A 138 13.54 -0.64 16.12
CA ARG A 138 14.07 0.22 17.20
C ARG A 138 13.08 1.34 17.56
N ASP A 139 12.55 2.04 16.56
CA ASP A 139 11.74 3.24 16.77
C ASP A 139 10.25 2.98 16.56
N PHE A 140 9.91 1.95 15.80
CA PHE A 140 8.54 1.49 15.60
C PHE A 140 8.52 0.01 15.22
N GLU A 141 7.37 -0.63 15.42
CA GLU A 141 7.12 -2.02 15.08
C GLU A 141 6.06 -2.13 13.99
N VAL A 142 6.12 -3.18 13.19
CA VAL A 142 5.16 -3.51 12.15
C VAL A 142 4.49 -4.84 12.47
N SER A 143 3.16 -4.90 12.38
CA SER A 143 2.42 -6.12 12.67
C SER A 143 2.63 -7.20 11.60
N GLU A 144 2.72 -6.79 10.33
CA GLU A 144 2.84 -7.70 9.20
C GLU A 144 3.34 -6.98 7.93
N PHE A 145 4.06 -7.73 7.09
CA PHE A 145 4.58 -7.26 5.80
C PHE A 145 3.88 -7.95 4.64
N HIS A 146 3.49 -7.18 3.63
CA HIS A 146 2.82 -7.66 2.43
C HIS A 146 3.37 -6.97 1.17
N ASP A 147 3.07 -7.53 0.00
CA ASP A 147 3.25 -6.86 -1.28
C ASP A 147 2.04 -5.94 -1.51
N LEU A 148 2.21 -4.64 -1.29
CA LEU A 148 1.16 -3.61 -1.38
C LEU A 148 1.37 -2.63 -2.52
N VAL A 149 2.55 -2.60 -3.14
CA VAL A 149 2.88 -1.57 -4.13
C VAL A 149 2.19 -1.78 -5.48
N ALA A 150 1.84 -0.67 -6.12
CA ALA A 150 1.51 -0.64 -7.53
C ALA A 150 2.79 -0.80 -8.36
N VAL A 151 2.72 -1.63 -9.41
CA VAL A 151 3.83 -1.82 -10.35
C VAL A 151 4.04 -0.55 -11.16
N GLN A 152 5.29 -0.14 -11.31
CA GLN A 152 5.70 1.04 -12.06
C GLN A 152 6.51 0.64 -13.32
N ALA A 153 6.73 1.62 -14.21
CA ALA A 153 7.71 1.47 -15.27
C ALA A 153 9.10 1.22 -14.67
N GLU A 154 9.90 0.47 -15.38
CA GLU A 154 11.28 0.07 -14.99
C GLU A 154 11.35 -0.92 -13.80
N ASP A 155 10.25 -1.25 -13.12
CA ASP A 155 10.26 -2.38 -12.20
C ASP A 155 10.64 -3.68 -12.92
N VAL A 156 11.32 -4.57 -12.22
CA VAL A 156 11.86 -5.78 -12.82
C VAL A 156 10.82 -6.90 -12.85
N CYS A 157 10.62 -7.52 -13.99
CA CYS A 157 9.73 -8.67 -14.14
C CYS A 157 10.26 -9.89 -13.35
N VAL A 158 9.45 -10.48 -12.45
CA VAL A 158 9.80 -11.65 -11.64
C VAL A 158 10.16 -12.90 -12.47
N ARG A 159 9.69 -12.99 -13.73
CA ARG A 159 9.89 -14.18 -14.58
C ARG A 159 11.13 -14.11 -15.44
N CYS A 160 11.43 -12.93 -16.00
CA CYS A 160 12.50 -12.82 -17.00
C CYS A 160 13.59 -11.80 -16.64
N GLY A 161 13.47 -11.09 -15.50
CA GLY A 161 14.46 -10.15 -15.03
C GLY A 161 14.62 -8.88 -15.89
N ARG A 162 13.72 -8.66 -16.88
CA ARG A 162 13.76 -7.45 -17.72
C ARG A 162 12.88 -6.34 -17.15
N PRO A 163 13.22 -5.06 -17.38
CA PRO A 163 12.37 -3.94 -16.99
C PRO A 163 10.97 -4.04 -17.61
N LEU A 164 9.97 -3.63 -16.84
CA LEU A 164 8.59 -3.54 -17.28
C LEU A 164 8.36 -2.23 -18.03
N GLY A 165 7.73 -2.29 -19.21
CA GLY A 165 7.26 -1.12 -19.91
C GLY A 165 5.80 -0.82 -19.60
N THR A 166 5.41 0.45 -19.68
CA THR A 166 4.02 0.88 -19.54
C THR A 166 3.54 1.55 -20.82
N TRP A 167 2.32 1.23 -21.24
CA TRP A 167 1.67 1.83 -22.39
C TRP A 167 0.24 2.24 -22.05
N ARG A 168 -0.18 3.34 -22.64
CA ARG A 168 -1.59 3.73 -22.62
C ARG A 168 -2.32 3.01 -23.75
N GLY A 169 -3.44 2.37 -23.45
CA GLY A 169 -4.28 1.68 -24.41
C GLY A 169 -5.75 2.01 -24.19
N ILE A 170 -6.57 1.77 -25.21
CA ILE A 170 -8.03 1.83 -25.09
C ILE A 170 -8.50 0.44 -24.70
N GLU A 171 -9.28 0.34 -23.63
CA GLU A 171 -9.90 -0.92 -23.20
C GLU A 171 -11.08 -1.24 -24.11
N VAL A 172 -10.87 -2.17 -25.02
CA VAL A 172 -11.92 -2.59 -25.99
C VAL A 172 -12.74 -3.78 -25.50
N GLY A 173 -12.27 -4.53 -24.51
CA GLY A 173 -12.96 -5.66 -23.93
C GLY A 173 -12.47 -6.04 -22.55
N GLN A 174 -13.29 -6.80 -21.82
CA GLN A 174 -13.04 -7.22 -20.45
C GLN A 174 -13.40 -8.69 -20.25
N ILE A 175 -12.62 -9.38 -19.42
CA ILE A 175 -12.93 -10.74 -18.99
C ILE A 175 -12.88 -10.77 -17.46
N PHE A 176 -14.00 -11.14 -16.84
CA PHE A 176 -14.09 -11.29 -15.39
C PHE A 176 -14.25 -12.76 -15.00
N LYS A 177 -13.40 -13.25 -14.15
CA LYS A 177 -13.55 -14.54 -13.47
C LYS A 177 -14.45 -14.36 -12.26
N LEU A 178 -15.74 -14.60 -12.40
CA LEU A 178 -16.72 -14.40 -11.32
C LEU A 178 -16.71 -15.55 -10.30
N GLY A 179 -16.18 -16.71 -10.68
CA GLY A 179 -16.18 -17.89 -9.83
C GLY A 179 -17.60 -18.29 -9.42
N THR A 180 -17.80 -18.55 -8.14
CA THR A 180 -19.12 -18.93 -7.59
C THR A 180 -19.80 -17.80 -6.82
N LYS A 181 -19.30 -16.55 -6.92
CA LYS A 181 -19.78 -15.40 -6.14
C LYS A 181 -21.28 -15.16 -6.30
N TYR A 182 -21.78 -15.17 -7.53
CA TYR A 182 -23.19 -14.94 -7.82
C TYR A 182 -24.00 -16.24 -7.80
N SER A 183 -23.47 -17.32 -8.35
CA SER A 183 -24.17 -18.60 -8.43
C SER A 183 -24.56 -19.17 -7.06
N LYS A 184 -23.73 -19.01 -6.04
CA LYS A 184 -24.07 -19.40 -4.66
C LYS A 184 -25.27 -18.62 -4.12
N ILE A 185 -25.31 -17.30 -4.32
CA ILE A 185 -26.40 -16.43 -3.85
C ILE A 185 -27.69 -16.75 -4.61
N MET A 186 -27.58 -16.95 -5.92
CA MET A 186 -28.70 -17.25 -6.81
C MET A 186 -29.16 -18.72 -6.72
N LYS A 187 -28.44 -19.56 -5.99
CA LYS A 187 -28.64 -21.02 -5.96
C LYS A 187 -28.63 -21.66 -7.36
N ALA A 188 -27.80 -21.11 -8.25
CA ALA A 188 -27.59 -21.62 -9.59
C ALA A 188 -26.56 -22.75 -9.52
N THR A 189 -27.02 -23.98 -9.61
CA THR A 189 -26.23 -25.19 -9.39
C THR A 189 -26.31 -26.16 -10.55
N PHE A 190 -25.42 -27.15 -10.59
CA PHE A 190 -25.47 -28.30 -11.45
C PHE A 190 -25.17 -29.57 -10.64
N LEU A 191 -25.57 -30.70 -11.15
CA LEU A 191 -25.22 -32.02 -10.59
C LEU A 191 -24.01 -32.57 -11.34
N ASP A 192 -23.00 -33.07 -10.61
CA ASP A 192 -21.89 -33.81 -11.19
C ASP A 192 -22.29 -35.26 -11.58
N GLU A 193 -21.36 -36.01 -12.13
CA GLU A 193 -21.58 -37.42 -12.58
C GLU A 193 -21.99 -38.32 -11.42
N GLU A 194 -21.67 -37.95 -10.19
CA GLU A 194 -21.99 -38.69 -8.97
C GLU A 194 -23.35 -38.21 -8.35
N GLY A 195 -24.02 -37.24 -8.97
CA GLY A 195 -25.27 -36.66 -8.52
C GLY A 195 -25.14 -35.64 -7.40
N LYS A 196 -23.93 -35.15 -7.14
CA LYS A 196 -23.67 -34.13 -6.13
C LYS A 196 -23.86 -32.73 -6.68
N GLU A 197 -24.51 -31.87 -5.90
CA GLU A 197 -24.82 -30.51 -6.28
C GLU A 197 -23.62 -29.57 -6.09
N HIS A 198 -23.28 -28.80 -7.14
CA HIS A 198 -22.22 -27.82 -7.12
C HIS A 198 -22.69 -26.47 -7.70
N PRO A 199 -22.25 -25.33 -7.14
CA PRO A 199 -22.55 -24.03 -7.73
C PRO A 199 -21.83 -23.84 -9.07
N LEU A 200 -22.51 -23.26 -10.06
CA LEU A 200 -21.95 -22.94 -11.35
C LEU A 200 -20.76 -21.99 -11.23
N VAL A 201 -19.66 -22.33 -11.91
CA VAL A 201 -18.51 -21.42 -12.05
C VAL A 201 -18.78 -20.48 -13.21
N MET A 202 -18.79 -19.19 -12.93
CA MET A 202 -19.23 -18.16 -13.88
C MET A 202 -18.05 -17.32 -14.37
N GLY A 203 -18.16 -16.84 -15.60
CA GLY A 203 -17.34 -15.80 -16.21
C GLY A 203 -18.20 -14.73 -16.86
N CYS A 204 -17.65 -13.54 -17.02
CA CYS A 204 -18.28 -12.47 -17.78
C CYS A 204 -17.31 -11.99 -18.87
N TYR A 205 -17.83 -11.80 -20.08
CA TYR A 205 -17.05 -11.44 -21.26
C TYR A 205 -17.73 -10.23 -21.92
N GLY A 206 -17.09 -9.08 -21.89
CA GLY A 206 -17.61 -7.84 -22.44
C GLY A 206 -16.75 -7.29 -23.57
N ILE A 207 -17.39 -6.79 -24.62
CA ILE A 207 -16.72 -6.07 -25.72
C ILE A 207 -17.42 -4.72 -25.86
N GLY A 208 -16.64 -3.64 -25.85
CA GLY A 208 -17.13 -2.27 -26.07
C GLY A 208 -17.26 -1.97 -27.57
N VAL A 209 -18.39 -2.33 -28.19
CA VAL A 209 -18.63 -2.19 -29.64
C VAL A 209 -18.30 -0.78 -30.16
N THR A 210 -18.53 0.25 -29.36
CA THR A 210 -18.26 1.64 -29.75
C THR A 210 -16.80 2.06 -29.53
N ARG A 211 -15.98 1.20 -28.92
CA ARG A 211 -14.54 1.44 -28.69
C ARG A 211 -13.63 0.62 -29.60
N THR A 212 -14.22 -0.31 -30.36
CA THR A 212 -13.56 -1.10 -31.38
C THR A 212 -13.64 -0.38 -32.70
#